data_ba4a0480e41f7b1f97823635af3af4ae
#
_entry.id   ba4a0480e41f7b1f97823635af3af4ae
#
_cell.length_a   1.000
_cell.length_b   1.000
_cell.length_c   1.000
_cell.angle_alpha   90.00
_cell.angle_beta   90.00
_cell.angle_gamma   90.00
#
_symmetry.space_group_name_H-M   'P 1'
#
loop_
_entity.id
_entity.type
_entity.pdbx_description
1 polymer ?
#
loop_
_entity_poly.entity_id
_entity_poly.type
_entity_poly.pdbx_seq_one_letter_code
_entity_poly.pdbx_strand_id
1 'polypeptide(L)'
;MEQRISLVTLGVTDLARAKAFYAALGWRGTEVEETVFHQAGGMALVLWDRGKLAADCGLPEAPGPAGFGGIALAQNVRTDAEVDAVLDAAVRAGGRVTRPAAVNAIGFYSGVFTDPDGHAWEIAHNPGFTLAGDGSLILPDFETG
;
A
#
# COMPACT_ATOMS: atom_id res chain seq x y z
N MET A 1 3.99 -22.81 8.82
CA MET A 1 4.03 -22.10 7.51
C MET A 1 5.35 -21.34 7.42
N GLU A 2 5.86 -21.12 6.21
CA GLU A 2 7.07 -20.32 6.04
C GLU A 2 6.82 -18.84 6.33
N GLN A 3 7.84 -18.14 6.81
CA GLN A 3 7.76 -16.72 7.19
C GLN A 3 7.88 -15.83 5.93
N ARG A 4 6.85 -15.85 5.10
CA ARG A 4 6.75 -15.03 3.86
C ARG A 4 5.31 -14.78 3.47
N ILE A 5 5.10 -13.70 2.76
CA ILE A 5 3.81 -13.35 2.14
C ILE A 5 4.00 -13.41 0.64
N SER A 6 3.13 -14.13 -0.08
CA SER A 6 3.21 -14.25 -1.54
C SER A 6 2.49 -13.11 -2.25
N LEU A 7 1.30 -12.75 -1.77
CA LEU A 7 0.55 -11.64 -2.34
C LEU A 7 -0.41 -11.02 -1.32
N VAL A 8 -0.79 -9.78 -1.59
CA VAL A 8 -1.88 -9.08 -0.90
C VAL A 8 -2.93 -8.75 -1.95
N THR A 9 -4.17 -9.14 -1.70
CA THR A 9 -5.29 -8.80 -2.58
C THR A 9 -6.14 -7.71 -1.93
N LEU A 10 -6.33 -6.61 -2.64
CA LEU A 10 -7.20 -5.51 -2.24
C LEU A 10 -8.54 -5.66 -2.93
N GLY A 11 -9.61 -5.67 -2.14
CA GLY A 11 -10.97 -5.63 -2.66
C GLY A 11 -11.31 -4.23 -3.15
N VAL A 12 -11.78 -4.13 -4.40
CA VAL A 12 -12.10 -2.85 -5.04
C VAL A 12 -13.52 -2.87 -5.59
N THR A 13 -14.16 -1.71 -5.63
CA THR A 13 -15.53 -1.57 -6.16
C THR A 13 -15.55 -1.26 -7.66
N ASP A 14 -14.46 -0.72 -8.19
CA ASP A 14 -14.30 -0.39 -9.61
C ASP A 14 -12.86 -0.74 -10.02
N LEU A 15 -12.70 -1.86 -10.70
CA LEU A 15 -11.37 -2.37 -11.07
C LEU A 15 -10.63 -1.42 -12.01
N ALA A 16 -11.32 -0.82 -12.98
CA ALA A 16 -10.69 0.11 -13.92
C ALA A 16 -10.19 1.37 -13.20
N ARG A 17 -10.97 1.91 -12.28
CA ARG A 17 -10.58 3.05 -11.45
C ARG A 17 -9.37 2.71 -10.56
N ALA A 18 -9.39 1.57 -9.90
CA ALA A 18 -8.30 1.14 -9.04
C ALA A 18 -7.01 0.93 -9.84
N LYS A 19 -7.10 0.25 -10.99
CA LYS A 19 -5.96 0.06 -11.89
C LYS A 19 -5.36 1.39 -12.34
N ALA A 20 -6.21 2.35 -12.74
CA ALA A 20 -5.78 3.68 -13.17
C ALA A 20 -5.10 4.46 -12.03
N PHE A 21 -5.62 4.35 -10.80
CA PHE A 21 -5.02 4.99 -9.63
C PHE A 21 -3.57 4.52 -9.43
N TYR A 22 -3.34 3.22 -9.36
CA TYR A 22 -1.99 2.69 -9.16
C TYR A 22 -1.08 2.94 -10.37
N ALA A 23 -1.62 2.92 -11.58
CA ALA A 23 -0.87 3.32 -12.78
C ALA A 23 -0.38 4.77 -12.71
N ALA A 24 -1.21 5.68 -12.19
CA ALA A 24 -0.84 7.08 -11.99
C ALA A 24 0.27 7.25 -10.93
N LEU A 25 0.41 6.30 -10.01
CA LEU A 25 1.52 6.25 -9.05
C LEU A 25 2.78 5.56 -9.59
N GLY A 26 2.74 5.08 -10.83
CA GLY A 26 3.86 4.41 -11.47
C GLY A 26 3.84 2.88 -11.39
N TRP A 27 2.80 2.29 -10.84
CA TRP A 27 2.65 0.83 -10.77
C TRP A 27 2.25 0.27 -12.14
N ARG A 28 2.85 -0.84 -12.52
CA ARG A 28 2.55 -1.53 -13.77
C ARG A 28 1.81 -2.83 -13.48
N GLY A 29 0.50 -2.84 -13.74
CA GLY A 29 -0.36 -3.98 -13.55
C GLY A 29 -0.67 -4.71 -14.83
N THR A 30 -0.80 -6.03 -14.73
CA THR A 30 -1.28 -6.90 -15.80
C THR A 30 -2.65 -7.42 -15.43
N GLU A 31 -3.63 -7.18 -16.30
CA GLU A 31 -5.00 -7.65 -16.09
C GLU A 31 -5.17 -9.05 -16.70
N VAL A 32 -5.66 -9.96 -15.90
CA VAL A 32 -5.97 -11.33 -16.29
C VAL A 32 -7.30 -11.70 -15.67
N GLU A 33 -8.31 -12.02 -16.50
CA GLU A 33 -9.64 -12.48 -16.04
C GLU A 33 -10.24 -11.60 -14.92
N GLU A 34 -10.33 -10.30 -15.19
CA GLU A 34 -10.89 -9.31 -14.24
C GLU A 34 -10.11 -9.15 -12.93
N THR A 35 -8.85 -9.51 -12.94
CA THR A 35 -7.92 -9.36 -11.82
C THR A 35 -6.68 -8.63 -12.29
N VAL A 36 -6.18 -7.68 -11.50
CA VAL A 36 -4.95 -6.93 -11.84
C VAL A 36 -3.83 -7.36 -10.92
N PHE A 37 -2.73 -7.81 -11.50
CA PHE A 37 -1.53 -8.25 -10.77
C PHE A 37 -0.41 -7.24 -10.95
N HIS A 38 0.20 -6.84 -9.84
CA HIS A 38 1.40 -5.98 -9.83
C HIS A 38 2.53 -6.72 -9.15
N GLN A 39 3.68 -6.80 -9.80
CA GLN A 39 4.88 -7.29 -9.13
C GLN A 39 5.36 -6.25 -8.11
N ALA A 40 5.43 -6.61 -6.85
CA ALA A 40 5.79 -5.75 -5.73
C ALA A 40 7.00 -6.35 -4.99
N GLY A 41 8.19 -6.22 -5.57
CA GLY A 41 9.37 -6.92 -5.07
C GLY A 41 9.19 -8.43 -5.16
N GLY A 42 9.38 -9.14 -4.05
CA GLY A 42 9.16 -10.60 -3.96
C GLY A 42 7.70 -11.00 -3.76
N MET A 43 6.78 -10.06 -3.79
CA MET A 43 5.34 -10.27 -3.58
C MET A 43 4.55 -9.78 -4.80
N ALA A 44 3.24 -10.01 -4.79
CA ALA A 44 2.32 -9.35 -5.69
C ALA A 44 1.31 -8.51 -4.91
N LEU A 45 0.98 -7.33 -5.44
CA LEU A 45 -0.20 -6.56 -5.05
C LEU A 45 -1.27 -6.81 -6.11
N VAL A 46 -2.42 -7.30 -5.67
CA VAL A 46 -3.50 -7.75 -6.54
C VAL A 46 -4.75 -6.92 -6.28
N LEU A 47 -5.43 -6.53 -7.35
CA LEU A 47 -6.73 -5.85 -7.27
C LEU A 47 -7.80 -6.81 -7.79
N TRP A 48 -8.88 -6.95 -7.03
CA TRP A 48 -10.00 -7.81 -7.40
C TRP A 48 -11.32 -7.25 -6.86
N ASP A 49 -12.40 -7.60 -7.51
CA ASP A 49 -13.73 -7.20 -7.05
C ASP A 49 -13.94 -7.55 -5.58
N ARG A 50 -14.38 -6.55 -4.80
CA ARG A 50 -14.54 -6.69 -3.35
C ARG A 50 -15.51 -7.80 -2.97
N GLY A 51 -16.65 -7.90 -3.68
CA GLY A 51 -17.64 -8.93 -3.42
C GLY A 51 -17.14 -10.33 -3.73
N LYS A 52 -16.42 -10.48 -4.84
CA LYS A 52 -15.79 -11.75 -5.22
C LYS A 52 -14.70 -12.16 -4.24
N LEU A 53 -13.90 -11.21 -3.79
CA LEU A 53 -12.86 -11.46 -2.79
C LEU A 53 -13.48 -11.92 -1.46
N ALA A 54 -14.53 -11.24 -0.99
CA ALA A 54 -15.21 -11.62 0.24
C ALA A 54 -15.78 -13.05 0.13
N ALA A 55 -16.43 -13.37 -0.98
CA ALA A 55 -16.98 -14.70 -1.22
C ALA A 55 -15.89 -15.77 -1.26
N ASP A 56 -14.77 -15.47 -1.90
CA ASP A 56 -13.61 -16.38 -1.97
C ASP A 56 -13.02 -16.65 -0.58
N CYS A 57 -13.03 -15.65 0.29
CA CYS A 57 -12.59 -15.79 1.68
C CYS A 57 -13.65 -16.48 2.58
N GLY A 58 -14.85 -16.73 2.08
CA GLY A 58 -15.94 -17.29 2.88
C GLY A 58 -16.48 -16.34 3.93
N LEU A 59 -16.36 -15.04 3.72
CA LEU A 59 -16.78 -14.00 4.63
C LEU A 59 -17.89 -13.13 4.02
N PRO A 60 -18.82 -12.61 4.86
CA PRO A 60 -19.80 -11.66 4.36
C PRO A 60 -19.12 -10.34 3.97
N GLU A 61 -19.58 -9.72 2.89
CA GLU A 61 -19.11 -8.40 2.51
C GLU A 61 -19.71 -7.36 3.45
N ALA A 62 -18.82 -6.58 4.12
CA ALA A 62 -19.25 -5.46 4.93
C ALA A 62 -19.67 -4.28 4.04
N PRO A 63 -20.71 -3.49 4.41
CA PRO A 63 -21.15 -2.36 3.61
C PRO A 63 -20.09 -1.25 3.62
N GLY A 64 -19.48 -1.00 2.47
CA GLY A 64 -18.62 0.13 2.17
C GLY A 64 -17.35 0.31 3.00
N PRO A 65 -16.45 1.19 2.59
CA PRO A 65 -15.27 1.55 3.36
C PRO A 65 -15.65 2.56 4.45
N ALA A 66 -16.08 2.09 5.61
CA ALA A 66 -16.35 2.93 6.76
C ALA A 66 -15.19 2.78 7.76
N GLY A 67 -14.21 3.69 7.69
CA GLY A 67 -13.12 3.73 8.64
C GLY A 67 -12.05 2.67 8.40
N PHE A 68 -11.26 2.41 9.44
CA PHE A 68 -10.08 1.55 9.36
C PHE A 68 -10.44 0.06 9.38
N GLY A 69 -9.97 -0.69 8.38
CA GLY A 69 -10.23 -2.13 8.26
C GLY A 69 -9.23 -3.04 8.97
N GLY A 70 -8.28 -2.50 9.72
CA GLY A 70 -7.30 -3.27 10.48
C GLY A 70 -5.99 -3.56 9.74
N ILE A 71 -5.84 -3.11 8.50
CA ILE A 71 -4.63 -3.29 7.69
C ILE A 71 -4.18 -1.95 7.12
N ALA A 72 -2.91 -1.65 7.26
CA ALA A 72 -2.24 -0.59 6.53
C ALA A 72 -1.09 -1.19 5.73
N LEU A 73 -0.98 -0.81 4.48
CA LEU A 73 0.20 -1.08 3.67
C LEU A 73 1.21 0.05 3.89
N ALA A 74 2.49 -0.24 3.70
CA ALA A 74 3.52 0.78 3.83
C ALA A 74 4.56 0.63 2.74
N GLN A 75 5.10 1.77 2.30
CA GLN A 75 6.30 1.83 1.50
C GLN A 75 7.32 2.71 2.21
N ASN A 76 8.49 2.16 2.47
CA ASN A 76 9.61 2.95 2.95
C ASN A 76 10.35 3.54 1.76
N VAL A 77 10.69 4.81 1.87
CA VAL A 77 11.45 5.57 0.88
C VAL A 77 12.74 6.10 1.50
N ARG A 78 13.61 6.70 0.69
CA ARG A 78 14.99 7.01 1.09
C ARG A 78 15.16 8.42 1.63
N THR A 79 14.21 9.32 1.37
CA THR A 79 14.29 10.74 1.77
C THR A 79 12.92 11.26 2.17
N ASP A 80 12.90 12.34 2.97
CA ASP A 80 11.68 13.06 3.32
C ASP A 80 10.99 13.63 2.06
N ALA A 81 11.77 14.11 1.09
CA ALA A 81 11.25 14.64 -0.16
C ALA A 81 10.49 13.57 -0.97
N GLU A 82 10.93 12.33 -0.93
CA GLU A 82 10.22 11.22 -1.57
C GLU A 82 8.88 10.92 -0.89
N VAL A 83 8.80 11.05 0.44
CA VAL A 83 7.52 10.94 1.15
C VAL A 83 6.54 11.99 0.62
N ASP A 84 6.95 13.25 0.59
CA ASP A 84 6.11 14.35 0.09
C ASP A 84 5.68 14.12 -1.35
N ALA A 85 6.60 13.69 -2.20
CA ALA A 85 6.31 13.45 -3.63
C ALA A 85 5.29 12.36 -3.84
N VAL A 86 5.36 11.26 -3.08
CA VAL A 86 4.38 10.16 -3.19
C VAL A 86 3.01 10.60 -2.69
N LEU A 87 2.93 11.32 -1.58
CA LEU A 87 1.64 11.84 -1.07
C LEU A 87 0.99 12.80 -2.06
N ASP A 88 1.76 13.70 -2.66
CA ASP A 88 1.25 14.61 -3.69
C ASP A 88 0.76 13.85 -4.93
N ALA A 89 1.52 12.86 -5.37
CA ALA A 89 1.12 12.02 -6.50
C ALA A 89 -0.17 11.24 -6.20
N ALA A 90 -0.33 10.74 -4.98
CA ALA A 90 -1.54 10.03 -4.57
C ALA A 90 -2.79 10.93 -4.64
N VAL A 91 -2.68 12.18 -4.20
CA VAL A 91 -3.77 13.15 -4.30
C VAL A 91 -4.12 13.44 -5.75
N ARG A 92 -3.11 13.67 -6.61
CA ARG A 92 -3.34 13.90 -8.05
C ARG A 92 -3.97 12.70 -8.74
N ALA A 93 -3.70 11.49 -8.25
CA ALA A 93 -4.25 10.24 -8.80
C ALA A 93 -5.69 9.96 -8.34
N GLY A 94 -6.22 10.72 -7.38
CA GLY A 94 -7.58 10.55 -6.86
C GLY A 94 -7.66 9.96 -5.45
N GLY A 95 -6.53 9.80 -4.79
CA GLY A 95 -6.46 9.41 -3.37
C GLY A 95 -6.64 10.59 -2.43
N ARG A 96 -6.62 10.30 -1.14
CA ARG A 96 -6.78 11.32 -0.10
C ARG A 96 -5.71 11.16 0.97
N VAL A 97 -5.05 12.25 1.34
CA VAL A 97 -4.15 12.27 2.50
C VAL A 97 -5.02 12.31 3.76
N THR A 98 -4.91 11.27 4.57
CA THR A 98 -5.64 11.16 5.85
C THR A 98 -4.79 11.61 7.03
N ARG A 99 -3.46 11.52 6.90
CA ARG A 99 -2.51 12.05 7.87
C ARG A 99 -1.36 12.73 7.11
N PRO A 100 -1.23 14.06 7.22
CA PRO A 100 -0.14 14.79 6.58
C PRO A 100 1.24 14.30 7.04
N ALA A 101 2.24 14.45 6.17
CA ALA A 101 3.61 14.06 6.49
C ALA A 101 4.16 14.92 7.64
N ALA A 102 4.71 14.25 8.64
CA ALA A 102 5.37 14.87 9.78
C ALA A 102 6.32 13.86 10.43
N VAL A 103 7.25 14.36 11.23
CA VAL A 103 8.07 13.50 12.08
C VAL A 103 7.20 12.96 13.21
N ASN A 104 7.15 11.64 13.34
CA ASN A 104 6.39 10.99 14.41
C ASN A 104 7.20 10.83 15.69
N ALA A 105 6.57 10.26 16.74
CA ALA A 105 7.18 10.11 18.07
C ALA A 105 8.46 9.24 18.08
N ILE A 106 8.65 8.39 17.08
CA ILE A 106 9.82 7.52 16.97
C ILE A 106 10.83 7.99 15.91
N GLY A 107 10.67 9.22 15.43
CA GLY A 107 11.63 9.87 14.54
C GLY A 107 11.48 9.58 13.05
N PHE A 108 10.37 8.94 12.63
CA PHE A 108 10.07 8.70 11.21
C PHE A 108 9.37 9.92 10.62
N TYR A 109 9.77 10.31 9.43
CA TYR A 109 9.02 11.24 8.62
C TYR A 109 8.04 10.46 7.76
N SER A 110 6.75 10.57 8.06
CA SER A 110 5.74 9.75 7.39
C SER A 110 4.40 10.45 7.27
N GLY A 111 3.66 10.03 6.28
CA GLY A 111 2.27 10.42 6.08
C GLY A 111 1.46 9.24 5.57
N VAL A 112 0.13 9.40 5.54
CA VAL A 112 -0.78 8.35 5.11
C VAL A 112 -1.73 8.89 4.05
N PHE A 113 -1.93 8.14 3.00
CA PHE A 113 -3.02 8.35 2.06
C PHE A 113 -3.92 7.12 2.00
N THR A 114 -5.14 7.31 1.54
CA THR A 114 -6.01 6.21 1.14
C THR A 114 -6.21 6.22 -0.36
N ASP A 115 -6.31 5.01 -0.93
CA ASP A 115 -6.70 4.84 -2.32
C ASP A 115 -8.22 5.11 -2.49
N PRO A 116 -8.77 5.10 -3.72
CA PRO A 116 -10.19 5.37 -3.93
C PRO A 116 -11.14 4.43 -3.20
N ASP A 117 -10.69 3.25 -2.82
CA ASP A 117 -11.47 2.27 -2.06
C ASP A 117 -11.25 2.34 -0.54
N GLY A 118 -10.43 3.30 -0.07
CA GLY A 118 -10.17 3.51 1.35
C GLY A 118 -9.04 2.66 1.92
N HIS A 119 -8.28 1.96 1.09
CA HIS A 119 -7.10 1.22 1.57
C HIS A 119 -5.99 2.19 1.98
N ALA A 120 -5.50 2.03 3.21
CA ALA A 120 -4.50 2.94 3.79
C ALA A 120 -3.08 2.54 3.39
N TRP A 121 -2.31 3.55 3.00
CA TRP A 121 -0.89 3.44 2.69
C TRP A 121 -0.09 4.45 3.52
N GLU A 122 0.83 3.96 4.34
CA GLU A 122 1.84 4.79 4.98
C GLU A 122 3.05 4.91 4.06
N ILE A 123 3.50 6.13 3.84
CA ILE A 123 4.77 6.40 3.15
C ILE A 123 5.71 6.99 4.19
N ALA A 124 6.86 6.35 4.39
CA ALA A 124 7.75 6.67 5.48
C ALA A 124 9.21 6.69 5.07
N HIS A 125 9.93 7.67 5.57
CA HIS A 125 11.39 7.67 5.61
C HIS A 125 11.81 7.45 7.07
N ASN A 126 12.40 6.29 7.32
CA ASN A 126 12.98 5.94 8.60
C ASN A 126 14.49 5.82 8.46
N PRO A 127 15.29 6.78 9.01
CA PRO A 127 16.75 6.71 8.91
C PRO A 127 17.34 5.44 9.57
N GLY A 128 16.61 4.84 10.51
CA GLY A 128 17.04 3.60 11.19
C GLY A 128 16.79 2.32 10.41
N PHE A 129 16.02 2.38 9.31
CA PHE A 129 15.78 1.23 8.45
C PHE A 129 16.70 1.26 7.23
N THR A 130 17.22 0.09 6.87
CA THR A 130 18.06 -0.06 5.67
C THR A 130 17.20 -0.52 4.50
N LEU A 131 17.33 0.16 3.38
CA LEU A 131 16.79 -0.31 2.11
C LEU A 131 17.92 -0.82 1.23
N ALA A 132 17.76 -2.03 0.70
CA ALA A 132 18.67 -2.58 -0.30
C ALA A 132 18.62 -1.76 -1.60
N GLY A 133 19.54 -2.03 -2.54
CA GLY A 133 19.58 -1.30 -3.81
C GLY A 133 18.29 -1.39 -4.63
N ASP A 134 17.54 -2.48 -4.50
CA ASP A 134 16.24 -2.70 -5.14
C ASP A 134 15.05 -2.12 -4.36
N GLY A 135 15.30 -1.49 -3.21
CA GLY A 135 14.27 -0.93 -2.33
C GLY A 135 13.73 -1.89 -1.27
N SER A 136 14.18 -3.13 -1.24
CA SER A 136 13.76 -4.11 -0.23
C SER A 136 14.15 -3.65 1.17
N LEU A 137 13.25 -3.86 2.13
CA LEU A 137 13.48 -3.51 3.52
C LEU A 137 14.38 -4.55 4.20
N ILE A 138 15.40 -4.07 4.90
CA ILE A 138 16.24 -4.87 5.78
C ILE A 138 16.04 -4.33 7.20
N LEU A 139 15.38 -5.11 8.04
CA LEU A 139 15.16 -4.71 9.43
C LEU A 139 16.48 -4.71 10.20
N PRO A 140 16.68 -3.74 11.11
CA PRO A 140 17.81 -3.77 12.02
C PRO A 140 17.68 -4.94 13.01
N ASP A 141 18.80 -5.31 13.62
CA ASP A 141 18.78 -6.24 14.72
C ASP A 141 18.29 -5.50 15.97
N PHE A 142 17.06 -5.78 16.36
CA PHE A 142 16.44 -5.18 17.55
C PHE A 142 16.91 -5.82 18.87
N GLU A 143 17.60 -6.98 18.79
CA GLU A 143 18.01 -7.71 20.01
C GLU A 143 19.37 -7.23 20.54
N THR A 144 20.18 -6.60 19.71
CA THR A 144 21.51 -6.11 20.06
C THR A 144 21.59 -4.60 20.28
N GLY A 145 20.44 -3.93 20.29
CA GLY A 145 20.33 -2.47 20.46
C GLY A 145 20.21 -2.03 21.91
#